data_4cc90d610b8f8f1bad631bbbaaaf71af
#
_entry.id   4cc90d610b8f8f1bad631bbbaaaf71af
#
_cell.length_a   1.000
_cell.length_b   1.000
_cell.length_c   1.000
_cell.angle_alpha   90.00
_cell.angle_beta   90.00
_cell.angle_gamma   90.00
#
_symmetry.space_group_name_H-M   'P 1'
#
loop_
_entity.id
_entity.type
_entity.pdbx_description
1 polymer ?
#
loop_
_entity_poly.entity_id
_entity_poly.type
_entity_poly.pdbx_seq_one_letter_code
_entity_poly.pdbx_strand_id
1 'polypeptide(L)'
;LSSINYRIADATKVDKNNRFWVINYFFPGDRKVLKPSNDILTAKYGNGPSHSRSNRVERLIEYEIKNGKVSLTKSAPIEIELEGEKTSRKWEALARYGNEGFLIATDKYPKPHTLLAFLPNK
;
A
#
# COMPACT_ATOMS: atom_id res chain seq x y z
N LEU A 1 -17.38 2.49 -7.70
CA LEU A 1 -16.21 2.11 -6.90
C LEU A 1 -14.99 1.95 -7.80
N SER A 2 -13.96 2.74 -7.54
CA SER A 2 -12.69 2.58 -8.26
C SER A 2 -11.95 1.35 -7.74
N SER A 3 -11.67 0.42 -8.61
CA SER A 3 -10.89 -0.77 -8.27
C SER A 3 -9.42 -0.58 -8.57
N ILE A 4 -8.59 -1.20 -7.77
CA ILE A 4 -7.14 -1.28 -7.97
C ILE A 4 -6.71 -2.74 -7.98
N ASN A 5 -5.58 -3.01 -8.58
CA ASN A 5 -5.00 -4.33 -8.56
C ASN A 5 -4.27 -4.59 -7.25
N TYR A 6 -4.06 -5.85 -6.95
CA TYR A 6 -3.32 -6.33 -5.79
C TYR A 6 -4.12 -6.30 -4.49
N ARG A 7 -3.51 -6.80 -3.43
CA ARG A 7 -4.18 -6.95 -2.14
C ARG A 7 -4.29 -5.63 -1.40
N ILE A 8 -5.44 -5.44 -0.74
CA ILE A 8 -5.60 -4.43 0.31
C ILE A 8 -5.60 -5.20 1.63
N ALA A 9 -4.65 -4.89 2.49
CA ALA A 9 -4.52 -5.57 3.78
C ALA A 9 -5.20 -4.82 4.92
N ASP A 10 -5.15 -3.50 4.89
CA ASP A 10 -5.73 -2.68 5.96
C ASP A 10 -6.00 -1.26 5.48
N ALA A 11 -6.73 -0.51 6.26
CA ALA A 11 -7.09 0.88 5.99
C ALA A 11 -7.00 1.72 7.25
N THR A 12 -6.63 3.00 7.10
CA THR A 12 -6.68 3.97 8.18
C THR A 12 -8.13 4.36 8.51
N LYS A 13 -8.31 5.04 9.64
CA LYS A 13 -9.56 5.74 9.92
C LYS A 13 -9.81 6.80 8.85
N VAL A 14 -11.07 7.06 8.58
CA VAL A 14 -11.48 8.17 7.72
C VAL A 14 -11.21 9.48 8.45
N ASP A 15 -10.54 10.41 7.80
CA ASP A 15 -10.23 11.71 8.39
C ASP A 15 -11.39 12.71 8.26
N LYS A 16 -11.17 13.93 8.77
CA LYS A 16 -12.17 15.00 8.72
C LYS A 16 -12.55 15.47 7.31
N ASN A 17 -11.72 15.13 6.31
CA ASN A 17 -11.96 15.44 4.90
C ASN A 17 -12.55 14.27 4.12
N ASN A 18 -13.07 13.27 4.83
CA ASN A 18 -13.61 12.03 4.26
C ASN A 18 -12.58 11.25 3.43
N ARG A 19 -11.32 11.28 3.82
CA ARG A 19 -10.22 10.57 3.17
C ARG A 19 -9.63 9.52 4.08
N PHE A 20 -9.10 8.47 3.49
CA PHE A 20 -8.40 7.41 4.20
C PHE A 20 -7.36 6.77 3.29
N TRP A 21 -6.40 6.09 3.88
CA TRP A 21 -5.34 5.39 3.18
C TRP A 21 -5.52 3.89 3.33
N VAL A 22 -5.12 3.16 2.30
CA VAL A 22 -5.06 1.69 2.35
C VAL A 22 -3.64 1.24 2.05
N ILE A 23 -3.24 0.13 2.67
CA ILE A 23 -1.99 -0.52 2.29
C ILE A 23 -2.27 -1.56 1.22
N ASN A 24 -1.59 -1.42 0.10
CA ASN A 24 -1.79 -2.20 -1.11
C ASN A 24 -0.47 -2.87 -1.49
N TYR A 25 -0.49 -4.17 -1.66
CA TYR A 25 0.74 -4.88 -1.97
C TYR A 25 0.53 -6.08 -2.89
N PHE A 26 1.59 -6.43 -3.61
CA PHE A 26 1.70 -7.64 -4.38
C PHE A 26 2.96 -8.39 -3.97
N PHE A 27 2.77 -9.64 -3.58
CA PHE A 27 3.85 -10.55 -3.21
C PHE A 27 4.01 -11.60 -4.31
N PRO A 28 5.23 -11.93 -4.77
CA PRO A 28 5.40 -12.86 -5.89
C PRO A 28 4.74 -14.23 -5.72
N GLY A 29 4.60 -14.71 -4.48
CA GLY A 29 3.89 -15.95 -4.17
C GLY A 29 2.39 -15.90 -4.48
N ASP A 30 1.81 -14.71 -4.62
CA ASP A 30 0.39 -14.52 -4.95
C ASP A 30 0.07 -14.68 -6.43
N ARG A 31 1.06 -14.83 -7.30
CA ARG A 31 0.86 -14.93 -8.76
C ARG A 31 -0.11 -16.02 -9.19
N LYS A 32 -0.17 -17.12 -8.45
CA LYS A 32 -1.08 -18.22 -8.74
C LYS A 32 -2.53 -17.87 -8.46
N VAL A 33 -2.77 -16.94 -7.54
CA VAL A 33 -4.10 -16.54 -7.06
C VAL A 33 -4.53 -15.21 -7.67
N LEU A 34 -3.59 -14.28 -7.80
CA LEU A 34 -3.83 -12.95 -8.32
C LEU A 34 -3.05 -12.79 -9.62
N LYS A 35 -3.72 -12.94 -10.75
CA LYS A 35 -3.12 -12.58 -12.05
C LYS A 35 -3.12 -11.06 -12.16
N PRO A 36 -1.96 -10.40 -12.05
CA PRO A 36 -1.94 -8.94 -12.19
C PRO A 36 -2.32 -8.57 -13.62
N SER A 37 -3.37 -7.78 -13.75
CA SER A 37 -3.70 -7.07 -14.97
C SER A 37 -2.98 -5.74 -15.00
N ASN A 38 -3.20 -4.93 -16.04
CA ASN A 38 -2.62 -3.60 -16.12
C ASN A 38 -3.10 -2.74 -14.95
N ASP A 39 -2.19 -2.38 -14.07
CA ASP A 39 -2.47 -1.57 -12.91
C ASP A 39 -2.55 -0.09 -13.30
N ILE A 40 -3.72 0.52 -13.07
CA ILE A 40 -3.97 1.91 -13.47
C ILE A 40 -3.05 2.91 -12.75
N LEU A 41 -2.66 2.62 -11.52
CA LEU A 41 -1.78 3.49 -10.76
C LEU A 41 -0.34 3.45 -11.27
N THR A 42 0.15 2.27 -11.62
CA THR A 42 1.46 2.12 -12.25
C THR A 42 1.51 2.81 -13.61
N ALA A 43 0.44 2.69 -14.39
CA ALA A 43 0.35 3.37 -15.69
C ALA A 43 0.39 4.90 -15.54
N LYS A 44 -0.20 5.45 -14.47
CA LYS A 44 -0.26 6.89 -14.23
C LYS A 44 0.97 7.44 -13.53
N TYR A 45 1.50 6.73 -12.54
CA TYR A 45 2.55 7.25 -11.64
C TYR A 45 3.90 6.53 -11.79
N GLY A 46 3.98 5.49 -12.63
CA GLY A 46 5.19 4.70 -12.79
C GLY A 46 5.34 3.60 -11.75
N ASN A 47 6.42 2.86 -11.85
CA ASN A 47 6.75 1.79 -10.92
C ASN A 47 7.41 2.34 -9.66
N GLY A 48 7.05 1.79 -8.50
CA GLY A 48 7.78 2.04 -7.27
C GLY A 48 9.09 1.26 -7.19
N PRO A 49 9.92 1.52 -6.16
CA PRO A 49 11.21 0.85 -6.00
C PRO A 49 11.12 -0.67 -5.95
N SER A 50 10.15 -1.20 -5.21
CA SER A 50 9.95 -2.65 -5.11
C SER A 50 9.57 -3.28 -6.44
N HIS A 51 8.68 -2.63 -7.18
CA HIS A 51 8.22 -3.10 -8.47
C HIS A 51 9.37 -3.12 -9.49
N SER A 52 10.18 -2.08 -9.51
CA SER A 52 11.32 -1.95 -10.42
C SER A 52 12.38 -3.02 -10.17
N ARG A 53 12.61 -3.38 -8.89
CA ARG A 53 13.64 -4.37 -8.53
C ARG A 53 13.21 -5.83 -8.78
N SER A 54 11.94 -6.15 -8.55
CA SER A 54 11.56 -7.56 -8.43
C SER A 54 10.10 -7.86 -8.74
N ASN A 55 9.45 -6.99 -9.47
CA ASN A 55 8.06 -7.17 -9.85
C ASN A 55 7.12 -7.33 -8.63
N ARG A 56 7.40 -6.59 -7.58
CA ARG A 56 6.60 -6.51 -6.36
C ARG A 56 6.02 -5.12 -6.21
N VAL A 57 4.90 -5.02 -5.50
CA VAL A 57 4.26 -3.73 -5.24
C VAL A 57 4.04 -3.60 -3.74
N GLU A 58 4.46 -2.47 -3.17
CA GLU A 58 4.26 -2.13 -1.78
C GLU A 58 4.00 -0.63 -1.70
N ARG A 59 2.76 -0.25 -1.42
CA ARG A 59 2.37 1.16 -1.48
C ARG A 59 1.18 1.49 -0.59
N LEU A 60 1.05 2.77 -0.24
CA LEU A 60 -0.15 3.33 0.36
C LEU A 60 -0.92 4.13 -0.69
N ILE A 61 -2.22 3.99 -0.69
CA ILE A 61 -3.12 4.63 -1.67
C ILE A 61 -4.20 5.38 -0.93
N GLU A 62 -4.44 6.64 -1.33
CA GLU A 62 -5.48 7.46 -0.74
C GLU A 62 -6.81 7.34 -1.50
N TYR A 63 -7.86 7.15 -0.73
CA TYR A 63 -9.25 7.16 -1.19
C TYR A 63 -10.04 8.27 -0.52
N GLU A 64 -11.11 8.69 -1.16
CA GLU A 64 -12.09 9.59 -0.58
C GLU A 64 -13.50 9.01 -0.65
N ILE A 65 -14.33 9.41 0.30
CA ILE A 65 -15.75 9.11 0.31
C ILE A 65 -16.52 10.37 -0.08
N LYS A 66 -17.23 10.32 -1.18
CA LYS A 66 -17.97 11.45 -1.71
C LYS A 66 -19.33 10.98 -2.21
N ASN A 67 -20.40 11.58 -1.69
CA ASN A 67 -21.78 11.22 -2.05
C ASN A 67 -22.07 9.71 -1.89
N GLY A 68 -21.55 9.10 -0.81
CA GLY A 68 -21.70 7.67 -0.54
C GLY A 68 -20.89 6.75 -1.43
N LYS A 69 -19.97 7.29 -2.23
CA LYS A 69 -19.09 6.51 -3.12
C LYS A 69 -17.64 6.63 -2.69
N VAL A 70 -16.92 5.53 -2.78
CA VAL A 70 -15.48 5.47 -2.52
C VAL A 70 -14.75 5.56 -3.85
N SER A 71 -13.80 6.49 -3.96
CA SER A 71 -13.00 6.69 -5.17
C SER A 71 -11.57 7.07 -4.84
N LEU A 72 -10.67 6.81 -5.78
CA LEU A 72 -9.28 7.25 -5.67
C LEU A 72 -9.21 8.78 -5.67
N THR A 73 -8.33 9.33 -4.83
CA THR A 73 -8.00 10.76 -4.90
C THR A 73 -6.99 11.01 -6.03
N LYS A 74 -6.60 12.27 -6.18
CA LYS A 74 -5.54 12.66 -7.12
C LYS A 74 -4.14 12.50 -6.54
N SER A 75 -4.03 12.07 -5.28
CA SER A 75 -2.73 11.86 -4.64
C SER A 75 -2.00 10.69 -5.25
N ALA A 76 -0.72 10.88 -5.56
CA ALA A 76 0.14 9.78 -5.98
C ALA A 76 0.27 8.75 -4.84
N PRO A 77 0.43 7.47 -5.15
CA PRO A 77 0.73 6.47 -4.14
C PRO A 77 2.01 6.81 -3.37
N ILE A 78 2.03 6.51 -2.08
CA ILE A 78 3.25 6.57 -1.28
C ILE A 78 3.90 5.20 -1.35
N GLU A 79 5.04 5.10 -2.05
CA GLU A 79 5.75 3.84 -2.16
C GLU A 79 6.46 3.51 -0.85
N ILE A 80 6.35 2.26 -0.43
CA ILE A 80 7.00 1.78 0.78
C ILE A 80 8.42 1.34 0.42
N GLU A 81 9.40 1.99 1.04
CA GLU A 81 10.79 1.64 0.89
C GLU A 81 11.43 1.62 2.27
N LEU A 82 11.84 0.44 2.72
CA LEU A 82 12.46 0.25 4.02
C LEU A 82 13.94 0.01 3.85
N GLU A 83 14.74 0.76 4.60
CA GLU A 83 16.18 0.61 4.62
C GLU A 83 16.57 -0.80 5.05
N GLY A 84 17.47 -1.42 4.30
CA GLY A 84 17.96 -2.77 4.57
C GLY A 84 17.02 -3.91 4.13
N GLU A 85 15.80 -3.61 3.72
CA GLU A 85 14.86 -4.63 3.24
C GLU A 85 15.06 -4.91 1.76
N LYS A 86 15.45 -6.14 1.45
CA LYS A 86 15.69 -6.60 0.07
C LYS A 86 14.53 -7.39 -0.51
N THR A 87 13.61 -7.86 0.34
CA THR A 87 12.47 -8.67 -0.06
C THR A 87 11.17 -8.00 0.35
N SER A 88 10.11 -8.19 -0.43
CA SER A 88 8.81 -7.69 -0.02
C SER A 88 8.29 -8.43 1.21
N ARG A 89 7.50 -7.74 1.99
CA ARG A 89 6.85 -8.26 3.18
C ARG A 89 5.36 -8.43 2.95
N LYS A 90 4.74 -9.31 3.72
CA LYS A 90 3.27 -9.39 3.76
C LYS A 90 2.77 -8.40 4.78
N TRP A 91 2.23 -7.30 4.29
CA TRP A 91 1.70 -6.22 5.12
C TRP A 91 0.34 -6.59 5.69
N GLU A 92 0.14 -6.34 6.98
CA GLU A 92 -1.06 -6.74 7.70
C GLU A 92 -1.78 -5.58 8.39
N ALA A 93 -1.06 -4.53 8.75
CA ALA A 93 -1.63 -3.44 9.53
C ALA A 93 -1.14 -2.08 9.08
N LEU A 94 -2.03 -1.10 9.18
CA LEU A 94 -1.78 0.29 8.82
C LEU A 94 -2.51 1.20 9.82
N ALA A 95 -1.80 2.19 10.35
CA ALA A 95 -2.40 3.24 11.16
C ALA A 95 -1.79 4.58 10.78
N ARG A 96 -2.61 5.63 10.83
CA ARG A 96 -2.11 6.98 10.64
C ARG A 96 -1.61 7.55 11.97
N TYR A 97 -0.45 8.20 11.94
CA TYR A 97 0.11 8.88 13.08
C TYR A 97 0.03 10.40 12.85
N GLY A 98 -1.11 10.97 13.20
CA GLY A 98 -1.36 12.40 12.99
C GLY A 98 -1.07 12.87 11.56
N ASN A 99 -0.34 13.97 11.44
CA ASN A 99 0.15 14.46 10.15
C ASN A 99 1.62 14.07 9.89
N GLU A 100 2.21 13.24 10.74
CA GLU A 100 3.64 12.90 10.66
C GLU A 100 3.93 11.71 9.77
N GLY A 101 3.00 10.76 9.66
CA GLY A 101 3.21 9.59 8.82
C GLY A 101 2.30 8.43 9.17
N PHE A 102 2.81 7.23 8.94
CA PHE A 102 2.05 5.99 9.10
C PHE A 102 2.85 4.98 9.88
N LEU A 103 2.16 4.19 10.70
CA LEU A 103 2.70 2.98 11.29
C LEU A 103 2.23 1.79 10.45
N ILE A 104 3.16 0.94 10.07
CA ILE A 104 2.88 -0.24 9.26
C ILE A 104 3.48 -1.47 9.92
N ALA A 105 2.80 -2.59 9.81
CA ALA A 105 3.27 -3.84 10.40
C ALA A 105 3.10 -5.01 9.45
N THR A 106 3.98 -5.98 9.58
CA THR A 106 3.96 -7.20 8.77
C THR A 106 3.58 -8.41 9.60
N ASP A 107 3.21 -9.49 8.89
CA ASP A 107 3.20 -10.84 9.42
C ASP A 107 4.65 -11.37 9.54
N LYS A 108 4.82 -12.52 10.16
CA LYS A 108 6.12 -13.20 10.30
C LYS A 108 6.72 -13.66 8.98
N TYR A 109 5.90 -13.92 7.99
CA TYR A 109 6.37 -14.36 6.68
C TYR A 109 6.80 -13.20 5.79
N PRO A 110 7.87 -13.30 5.00
CA PRO A 110 8.79 -14.44 4.82
C PRO A 110 9.90 -14.52 5.88
N LYS A 111 9.97 -13.57 6.78
CA LYS A 111 10.98 -13.51 7.84
C LYS A 111 10.44 -14.11 9.14
N PRO A 112 11.31 -14.62 10.04
CA PRO A 112 10.84 -15.31 11.26
C PRO A 112 10.27 -14.38 12.34
N HIS A 113 10.27 -13.07 12.11
CA HIS A 113 9.74 -12.07 13.05
C HIS A 113 8.86 -11.05 12.35
N THR A 114 7.96 -10.45 13.11
CA THR A 114 7.17 -9.32 12.62
C THR A 114 8.03 -8.07 12.52
N LEU A 115 7.69 -7.22 11.58
CA LEU A 115 8.29 -5.90 11.44
C LEU A 115 7.25 -4.83 11.74
N LEU A 116 7.61 -3.87 12.58
CA LEU A 116 6.86 -2.64 12.79
C LEU A 116 7.72 -1.49 12.30
N ALA A 117 7.18 -0.68 11.42
CA ALA A 117 7.93 0.43 10.83
C ALA A 117 7.12 1.72 10.81
N PHE A 118 7.82 2.84 10.84
CA PHE A 118 7.24 4.16 10.65
C PHE A 118 7.60 4.66 9.25
N LEU A 119 6.58 5.04 8.49
CA LEU A 119 6.72 5.63 7.17
C LEU A 119 6.38 7.12 7.28
N PRO A 120 7.37 8.01 7.16
CA PRO A 120 7.10 9.44 7.29
C PRO A 120 6.23 9.96 6.15
N ASN A 121 5.40 10.94 6.46
CA ASN A 121 4.63 11.66 5.46
C ASN A 121 5.56 12.51 4.61
N LYS A 122 5.39 12.46 3.32
CA LYS A 122 6.21 13.27 2.39
C LYS A 122 5.59 14.64 2.15
#